data_6c39377fb3de9b294115ae1e128530e3
#
_entry.id   6c39377fb3de9b294115ae1e128530e3
#
_cell.length_a   1.000
_cell.length_b   1.000
_cell.length_c   1.000
_cell.angle_alpha   90.00
_cell.angle_beta   90.00
_cell.angle_gamma   90.00
#
_symmetry.space_group_name_H-M   'P 1'
#
loop_
_entity.id
_entity.type
_entity.pdbx_description
1 polymer ?
#
loop_
_entity_poly.entity_id
_entity_poly.type
_entity_poly.pdbx_seq_one_letter_code
_entity_poly.pdbx_strand_id
1 'polypeptide(L)'
;MQDIIKKFNDENEYDITVEGEETPWDGGGYSNTLFNAAMGGGAPDVATFKLSAAPMFVNNDLFADLTPFVDKWDEKDDIADNIYQVMKNAGGSDDSLYLMPWNTQILYIYYRPSVFKEAGITQTPETYDEFIEDIKKCTMDTDGDGKTDIYGFGMRGGAGGQEPWGDFIYGQGGSFDDLTSKESVKGMQDFIDLYQGGYVPKSATSDGFQETLANFQSGLTAMFVHHVGSSKGLIEALGDDVDAFMVPKGKGQWTSMGDTETVMFESCENKEAAFEWMKYLAANEGQKMWCEGTGQVPVDQKVQKDDYFQNDKFMKVSMEGIDFAGTVPVKDTTTEWISNWPAIISQALTGEITAEECMKQLDAALNK
;
A
#
# COMPACT_ATOMS: atom_id res chain seq x y z
N MET A 1 -2.34 20.95 3.05
CA MET A 1 -3.48 21.21 2.13
C MET A 1 -3.78 22.70 1.98
N GLN A 2 -3.96 23.48 3.03
CA GLN A 2 -4.35 24.91 2.93
C GLN A 2 -3.37 25.75 2.08
N ASP A 3 -2.07 25.52 2.18
CA ASP A 3 -1.07 26.23 1.36
C ASP A 3 -1.18 25.87 -0.14
N ILE A 4 -1.55 24.61 -0.44
CA ILE A 4 -1.76 24.13 -1.81
C ILE A 4 -3.01 24.78 -2.40
N ILE A 5 -4.11 24.82 -1.65
CA ILE A 5 -5.35 25.50 -2.04
C ILE A 5 -5.07 26.98 -2.29
N LYS A 6 -4.37 27.64 -1.34
CA LYS A 6 -4.03 29.05 -1.50
C LYS A 6 -3.22 29.30 -2.77
N LYS A 7 -2.20 28.49 -3.02
CA LYS A 7 -1.34 28.62 -4.20
C LYS A 7 -2.15 28.44 -5.49
N PHE A 8 -2.99 27.38 -5.55
CA PHE A 8 -3.87 27.17 -6.70
C PHE A 8 -4.80 28.37 -6.94
N ASN A 9 -5.47 28.88 -5.90
CA ASN A 9 -6.39 30.00 -6.00
C ASN A 9 -5.69 31.29 -6.48
N ASP A 10 -4.44 31.51 -6.06
CA ASP A 10 -3.66 32.69 -6.43
C ASP A 10 -3.10 32.63 -7.86
N GLU A 11 -2.85 31.41 -8.40
CA GLU A 11 -2.04 31.23 -9.61
C GLU A 11 -2.82 30.62 -10.80
N ASN A 12 -4.03 30.02 -10.59
CA ASN A 12 -4.75 29.42 -11.72
C ASN A 12 -5.28 30.50 -12.69
N GLU A 13 -5.26 30.17 -13.98
CA GLU A 13 -5.66 31.06 -15.08
C GLU A 13 -7.17 30.94 -15.42
N TYR A 14 -7.92 30.10 -14.69
CA TYR A 14 -9.29 29.71 -15.02
C TYR A 14 -10.36 30.43 -14.20
N ASP A 15 -9.97 31.38 -13.33
CA ASP A 15 -10.87 32.08 -12.39
C ASP A 15 -11.62 31.08 -11.46
N ILE A 16 -10.92 30.02 -11.05
CA ILE A 16 -11.44 28.98 -10.15
C ILE A 16 -11.04 29.33 -8.71
N THR A 17 -11.98 29.20 -7.80
CA THR A 17 -11.72 29.28 -6.36
C THR A 17 -12.06 27.95 -5.70
N VAL A 18 -11.08 27.33 -5.06
CA VAL A 18 -11.24 26.12 -4.25
C VAL A 18 -11.43 26.52 -2.79
N GLU A 19 -12.48 26.02 -2.17
CA GLU A 19 -12.70 26.06 -0.73
C GLU A 19 -12.55 24.65 -0.17
N GLY A 20 -11.68 24.47 0.84
CA GLY A 20 -11.38 23.17 1.42
C GLY A 20 -11.95 23.01 2.83
N GLU A 21 -12.64 21.91 3.07
CA GLU A 21 -13.08 21.45 4.38
C GLU A 21 -12.24 20.24 4.82
N GLU A 22 -11.68 20.31 6.03
CA GLU A 22 -10.90 19.22 6.61
C GLU A 22 -11.82 18.34 7.47
N THR A 23 -11.94 17.06 7.06
CA THR A 23 -12.66 16.06 7.83
C THR A 23 -11.66 14.99 8.28
N PRO A 24 -11.60 14.65 9.59
CA PRO A 24 -10.71 13.62 10.07
C PRO A 24 -10.94 12.27 9.39
N TRP A 25 -9.87 11.61 8.99
CA TRP A 25 -9.94 10.23 8.53
C TRP A 25 -10.08 9.30 9.75
N ASP A 26 -11.24 8.69 9.88
CA ASP A 26 -11.59 7.73 10.95
C ASP A 26 -11.91 6.33 10.41
N GLY A 27 -11.30 5.97 9.27
CA GLY A 27 -11.61 4.73 8.57
C GLY A 27 -13.00 4.78 7.92
N GLY A 28 -13.88 3.85 8.27
CA GLY A 28 -15.21 3.76 7.65
C GLY A 28 -16.16 4.93 7.92
N GLY A 29 -15.95 5.71 8.97
CA GLY A 29 -16.79 6.85 9.31
C GLY A 29 -16.77 7.95 8.27
N TYR A 30 -15.57 8.30 7.76
CA TYR A 30 -15.41 9.28 6.69
C TYR A 30 -16.19 8.89 5.43
N SER A 31 -15.99 7.67 4.93
CA SER A 31 -16.68 7.19 3.72
C SER A 31 -18.19 7.12 3.92
N ASN A 32 -18.67 6.68 5.09
CA ASN A 32 -20.11 6.66 5.40
C ASN A 32 -20.70 8.08 5.44
N THR A 33 -19.98 9.04 5.97
CA THR A 33 -20.41 10.44 6.01
C THR A 33 -20.55 11.00 4.60
N LEU A 34 -19.54 10.80 3.74
CA LEU A 34 -19.59 11.21 2.33
C LEU A 34 -20.72 10.50 1.57
N PHE A 35 -20.94 9.20 1.79
CA PHE A 35 -22.00 8.46 1.16
C PHE A 35 -23.38 9.03 1.51
N ASN A 36 -23.62 9.26 2.79
CA ASN A 36 -24.90 9.86 3.24
C ASN A 36 -25.10 11.26 2.69
N ALA A 37 -24.04 12.07 2.63
CA ALA A 37 -24.09 13.41 2.03
C ALA A 37 -24.43 13.33 0.54
N ALA A 38 -23.77 12.44 -0.22
CA ALA A 38 -24.03 12.24 -1.63
C ALA A 38 -25.46 11.76 -1.92
N MET A 39 -25.96 10.79 -1.16
CA MET A 39 -27.35 10.32 -1.25
C MET A 39 -28.37 11.42 -0.91
N GLY A 40 -27.98 12.37 -0.04
CA GLY A 40 -28.81 13.50 0.36
C GLY A 40 -28.70 14.75 -0.56
N GLY A 41 -27.85 14.70 -1.60
CA GLY A 41 -27.59 15.83 -2.50
C GLY A 41 -26.71 16.93 -1.88
N GLY A 42 -25.95 16.64 -0.83
CA GLY A 42 -25.06 17.56 -0.14
C GLY A 42 -23.58 17.15 -0.22
N ALA A 43 -23.18 16.40 -1.25
CA ALA A 43 -21.79 16.05 -1.46
C ALA A 43 -20.95 17.28 -1.86
N PRO A 44 -19.63 17.30 -1.54
CA PRO A 44 -18.72 18.29 -2.12
C PRO A 44 -18.54 18.03 -3.63
N ASP A 45 -17.95 18.99 -4.37
CA ASP A 45 -17.60 18.76 -5.79
C ASP A 45 -16.51 17.68 -5.93
N VAL A 46 -15.46 17.76 -5.10
CA VAL A 46 -14.31 16.86 -5.07
C VAL A 46 -14.02 16.43 -3.63
N ALA A 47 -13.62 15.19 -3.44
CA ALA A 47 -13.12 14.73 -2.14
C ALA A 47 -11.85 13.88 -2.31
N THR A 48 -11.03 13.82 -1.26
CA THR A 48 -10.01 12.78 -1.15
C THR A 48 -10.69 11.46 -0.81
N PHE A 49 -10.17 10.36 -1.31
CA PHE A 49 -10.85 9.09 -1.19
C PHE A 49 -9.88 7.90 -1.03
N LYS A 50 -10.43 6.72 -0.78
CA LYS A 50 -9.74 5.45 -0.75
C LYS A 50 -10.38 4.47 -1.71
N LEU A 51 -9.56 3.84 -2.53
CA LEU A 51 -9.96 2.85 -3.52
C LEU A 51 -10.88 1.76 -2.94
N SER A 52 -10.56 1.28 -1.74
CA SER A 52 -11.31 0.20 -1.08
C SER A 52 -12.78 0.53 -0.77
N ALA A 53 -13.15 1.81 -0.71
CA ALA A 53 -14.52 2.26 -0.47
C ALA A 53 -15.27 2.63 -1.77
N ALA A 54 -14.60 2.66 -2.91
CA ALA A 54 -15.16 3.12 -4.18
C ALA A 54 -16.37 2.30 -4.68
N PRO A 55 -16.40 0.95 -4.59
CA PRO A 55 -17.51 0.18 -5.12
C PRO A 55 -18.90 0.62 -4.61
N MET A 56 -18.98 1.00 -3.34
CA MET A 56 -20.23 1.48 -2.75
C MET A 56 -20.76 2.75 -3.43
N PHE A 57 -19.86 3.65 -3.87
CA PHE A 57 -20.25 4.90 -4.53
C PHE A 57 -20.53 4.68 -6.01
N VAL A 58 -19.67 3.90 -6.68
CA VAL A 58 -19.81 3.59 -8.11
C VAL A 58 -21.12 2.83 -8.37
N ASN A 59 -21.45 1.82 -7.55
CA ASN A 59 -22.69 1.03 -7.69
C ASN A 59 -23.97 1.85 -7.41
N ASN A 60 -23.84 3.06 -6.88
CA ASN A 60 -24.97 3.97 -6.64
C ASN A 60 -24.92 5.23 -7.51
N ASP A 61 -24.09 5.25 -8.57
CA ASP A 61 -23.96 6.36 -9.53
C ASP A 61 -23.62 7.70 -8.85
N LEU A 62 -22.79 7.67 -7.78
CA LEU A 62 -22.47 8.86 -6.99
C LEU A 62 -21.19 9.56 -7.45
N PHE A 63 -20.31 8.88 -8.18
CA PHE A 63 -19.09 9.44 -8.75
C PHE A 63 -19.24 9.73 -10.25
N ALA A 64 -18.68 10.84 -10.68
CA ALA A 64 -18.57 11.18 -12.09
C ALA A 64 -17.52 10.31 -12.78
N ASP A 65 -17.80 9.86 -14.00
CA ASP A 65 -16.80 9.23 -14.87
C ASP A 65 -15.75 10.26 -15.30
N LEU A 66 -14.52 10.06 -14.90
CA LEU A 66 -13.38 10.93 -15.20
C LEU A 66 -12.73 10.62 -16.57
N THR A 67 -13.08 9.50 -17.21
CA THR A 67 -12.48 9.07 -18.48
C THR A 67 -12.50 10.15 -19.54
N PRO A 68 -13.65 10.86 -19.80
CA PRO A 68 -13.69 11.90 -20.82
C PRO A 68 -12.82 13.12 -20.55
N PHE A 69 -12.48 13.35 -19.27
CA PHE A 69 -11.61 14.45 -18.84
C PHE A 69 -10.14 14.04 -18.93
N VAL A 70 -9.78 12.85 -18.43
CA VAL A 70 -8.42 12.31 -18.50
C VAL A 70 -7.99 12.10 -19.94
N ASP A 71 -8.85 11.63 -20.82
CA ASP A 71 -8.52 11.45 -22.24
C ASP A 71 -8.11 12.74 -22.96
N LYS A 72 -8.56 13.88 -22.48
CA LYS A 72 -8.22 15.21 -23.00
C LYS A 72 -7.04 15.88 -22.28
N TRP A 73 -6.54 15.25 -21.22
CA TRP A 73 -5.44 15.81 -20.44
C TRP A 73 -4.10 15.45 -21.09
N ASP A 74 -3.36 16.44 -21.54
CA ASP A 74 -2.11 16.26 -22.30
C ASP A 74 -1.00 15.58 -21.47
N GLU A 75 -1.04 15.69 -20.12
CA GLU A 75 -0.02 15.15 -19.21
C GLU A 75 -0.41 13.81 -18.59
N LYS A 76 -1.51 13.20 -18.99
CA LYS A 76 -1.98 11.92 -18.44
C LYS A 76 -0.94 10.81 -18.50
N ASP A 77 -0.12 10.81 -19.55
CA ASP A 77 0.93 9.80 -19.78
C ASP A 77 2.16 9.99 -18.86
N ASP A 78 2.19 11.06 -18.07
CA ASP A 78 3.20 11.25 -17.02
C ASP A 78 2.89 10.41 -15.76
N ILE A 79 1.67 9.88 -15.65
CA ILE A 79 1.29 8.90 -14.64
C ILE A 79 1.43 7.49 -15.24
N ALA A 80 2.05 6.57 -14.50
CA ALA A 80 2.29 5.22 -14.99
C ALA A 80 0.97 4.45 -15.26
N ASP A 81 0.93 3.69 -16.36
CA ASP A 81 -0.27 2.97 -16.78
C ASP A 81 -0.83 2.04 -15.73
N ASN A 82 0.01 1.34 -14.96
CA ASN A 82 -0.45 0.42 -13.92
C ASN A 82 -1.20 1.15 -12.79
N ILE A 83 -0.87 2.41 -12.50
CA ILE A 83 -1.60 3.24 -11.54
C ILE A 83 -3.05 3.43 -12.00
N TYR A 84 -3.24 3.81 -13.28
CA TYR A 84 -4.59 3.89 -13.84
C TYR A 84 -5.32 2.55 -13.85
N GLN A 85 -4.63 1.44 -14.14
CA GLN A 85 -5.25 0.11 -14.11
C GLN A 85 -5.74 -0.24 -12.70
N VAL A 86 -4.96 0.11 -11.66
CA VAL A 86 -5.39 -0.08 -10.28
C VAL A 86 -6.64 0.76 -9.97
N MET A 87 -6.69 2.02 -10.42
CA MET A 87 -7.86 2.88 -10.22
C MET A 87 -9.11 2.37 -10.94
N LYS A 88 -8.97 1.84 -12.15
CA LYS A 88 -10.07 1.24 -12.91
C LYS A 88 -10.65 -0.01 -12.25
N ASN A 89 -9.84 -0.79 -11.53
CA ASN A 89 -10.31 -1.98 -10.82
C ASN A 89 -11.36 -1.69 -9.73
N ALA A 90 -11.49 -0.43 -9.29
CA ALA A 90 -12.50 -0.01 -8.32
C ALA A 90 -13.84 0.39 -8.96
N GLY A 91 -13.89 0.52 -10.26
CA GLY A 91 -15.01 1.10 -10.98
C GLY A 91 -16.08 0.12 -11.48
N GLY A 92 -16.01 -1.17 -11.16
CA GLY A 92 -16.98 -2.13 -11.67
C GLY A 92 -16.60 -2.77 -12.99
N SER A 93 -17.58 -3.05 -13.88
CA SER A 93 -17.41 -3.92 -15.05
C SER A 93 -17.02 -3.19 -16.38
N ASP A 94 -16.87 -1.88 -16.36
CA ASP A 94 -16.50 -1.07 -17.51
C ASP A 94 -15.10 -0.45 -17.34
N ASP A 95 -14.55 0.08 -18.43
CA ASP A 95 -13.25 0.74 -18.43
C ASP A 95 -13.28 2.18 -17.88
N SER A 96 -14.36 2.60 -17.24
CA SER A 96 -14.53 3.93 -16.68
C SER A 96 -13.57 4.21 -15.52
N LEU A 97 -13.09 5.43 -15.44
CA LEU A 97 -12.21 5.91 -14.38
C LEU A 97 -13.00 6.82 -13.43
N TYR A 98 -13.21 6.40 -12.20
CA TYR A 98 -13.92 7.18 -11.18
C TYR A 98 -13.00 7.82 -10.15
N LEU A 99 -11.76 7.36 -10.07
CA LEU A 99 -10.77 7.86 -9.11
C LEU A 99 -9.56 8.42 -9.87
N MET A 100 -9.16 9.63 -9.51
CA MET A 100 -7.93 10.23 -10.03
C MET A 100 -6.79 9.95 -9.05
N PRO A 101 -5.71 9.29 -9.49
CA PRO A 101 -4.58 9.04 -8.61
C PRO A 101 -3.96 10.37 -8.14
N TRP A 102 -3.64 10.44 -6.87
CA TRP A 102 -3.04 11.64 -6.27
C TRP A 102 -1.64 11.36 -5.71
N ASN A 103 -1.53 10.38 -4.84
CA ASN A 103 -0.25 9.95 -4.28
C ASN A 103 -0.33 8.49 -3.86
N THR A 104 0.83 7.87 -3.65
CA THR A 104 0.90 6.48 -3.22
C THR A 104 1.90 6.24 -2.10
N GLN A 105 1.77 5.11 -1.44
CA GLN A 105 2.71 4.57 -0.46
C GLN A 105 3.00 3.12 -0.86
N ILE A 106 4.15 2.88 -1.44
CA ILE A 106 4.54 1.54 -1.86
C ILE A 106 5.27 0.86 -0.72
N LEU A 107 4.86 -0.35 -0.38
CA LEU A 107 5.53 -1.15 0.64
C LEU A 107 6.84 -1.71 0.10
N TYR A 108 7.85 -1.78 0.98
CA TYR A 108 9.15 -2.37 0.70
C TYR A 108 9.76 -2.91 2.00
N ILE A 109 10.90 -3.55 1.91
CA ILE A 109 11.55 -4.20 3.05
C ILE A 109 12.60 -3.27 3.63
N TYR A 110 12.43 -2.89 4.91
CA TYR A 110 13.49 -2.33 5.73
C TYR A 110 14.32 -3.44 6.33
N TYR A 111 15.62 -3.21 6.49
CA TYR A 111 16.52 -4.15 7.13
C TYR A 111 17.57 -3.46 8.02
N ARG A 112 18.20 -4.24 8.91
CA ARG A 112 19.28 -3.84 9.78
C ARG A 112 20.63 -4.22 9.15
N PRO A 113 21.43 -3.27 8.61
CA PRO A 113 22.74 -3.56 8.04
C PRO A 113 23.69 -4.27 9.01
N SER A 114 23.63 -3.94 10.31
CA SER A 114 24.43 -4.61 11.35
C SER A 114 24.12 -6.11 11.44
N VAL A 115 22.83 -6.48 11.39
CA VAL A 115 22.37 -7.88 11.46
C VAL A 115 22.75 -8.63 10.18
N PHE A 116 22.60 -8.03 9.01
CA PHE A 116 23.06 -8.63 7.73
C PHE A 116 24.55 -8.94 7.77
N LYS A 117 25.34 -7.99 8.25
CA LYS A 117 26.79 -8.19 8.41
C LYS A 117 27.13 -9.32 9.36
N GLU A 118 26.45 -9.43 10.51
CA GLU A 118 26.62 -10.49 11.48
C GLU A 118 26.23 -11.86 10.91
N ALA A 119 25.14 -11.90 10.14
CA ALA A 119 24.68 -13.09 9.40
C ALA A 119 25.57 -13.45 8.21
N GLY A 120 26.62 -12.65 7.90
CA GLY A 120 27.51 -12.86 6.75
C GLY A 120 26.88 -12.52 5.39
N ILE A 121 25.80 -11.77 5.37
CA ILE A 121 25.12 -11.30 4.17
C ILE A 121 25.82 -10.01 3.69
N THR A 122 26.31 -10.03 2.46
CA THR A 122 27.12 -8.91 1.90
C THR A 122 26.37 -8.04 0.90
N GLN A 123 25.19 -8.48 0.47
CA GLN A 123 24.29 -7.74 -0.44
C GLN A 123 22.85 -8.08 -0.12
N THR A 124 21.94 -7.19 -0.46
CA THR A 124 20.49 -7.44 -0.34
C THR A 124 20.07 -8.55 -1.31
N PRO A 125 19.04 -9.36 -0.96
CA PRO A 125 18.59 -10.45 -1.81
C PRO A 125 18.03 -9.93 -3.14
N GLU A 126 18.41 -10.56 -4.24
CA GLU A 126 17.93 -10.24 -5.58
C GLU A 126 16.72 -11.11 -5.97
N THR A 127 16.60 -12.28 -5.34
CA THR A 127 15.53 -13.24 -5.61
C THR A 127 14.70 -13.54 -4.37
N TYR A 128 13.46 -13.97 -4.60
CA TYR A 128 12.57 -14.42 -3.53
C TYR A 128 13.17 -15.54 -2.68
N ASP A 129 13.84 -16.50 -3.30
CA ASP A 129 14.46 -17.60 -2.58
C ASP A 129 15.61 -17.12 -1.68
N GLU A 130 16.44 -16.18 -2.16
CA GLU A 130 17.48 -15.54 -1.35
C GLU A 130 16.87 -14.78 -0.17
N PHE A 131 15.76 -14.07 -0.37
CA PHE A 131 15.05 -13.37 0.70
C PHE A 131 14.60 -14.34 1.81
N ILE A 132 13.98 -15.47 1.45
CA ILE A 132 13.58 -16.49 2.42
C ILE A 132 14.79 -17.07 3.17
N GLU A 133 15.91 -17.32 2.47
CA GLU A 133 17.14 -17.81 3.11
C GLU A 133 17.78 -16.74 4.02
N ASP A 134 17.74 -15.46 3.65
CA ASP A 134 18.30 -14.38 4.45
C ASP A 134 17.46 -14.13 5.72
N ILE A 135 16.13 -14.31 5.67
CA ILE A 135 15.29 -14.33 6.86
C ILE A 135 15.80 -15.39 7.86
N LYS A 136 16.08 -16.60 7.37
CA LYS A 136 16.58 -17.69 8.23
C LYS A 136 17.96 -17.38 8.81
N LYS A 137 18.90 -16.86 8.01
CA LYS A 137 20.26 -16.49 8.44
C LYS A 137 20.25 -15.36 9.49
N CYS A 138 19.33 -14.41 9.35
CA CYS A 138 19.18 -13.29 10.29
C CYS A 138 18.48 -13.66 11.58
N THR A 139 17.99 -14.90 11.72
CA THR A 139 17.41 -15.39 12.98
C THR A 139 18.52 -15.91 13.87
N MET A 140 18.75 -15.23 14.99
CA MET A 140 19.96 -15.47 15.81
C MET A 140 19.65 -15.58 17.30
N ASP A 141 20.39 -16.47 17.95
CA ASP A 141 20.63 -16.53 19.39
C ASP A 141 22.00 -15.89 19.61
N THR A 142 22.03 -14.67 20.11
CA THR A 142 23.25 -13.85 20.21
C THR A 142 24.03 -14.07 21.49
N ASP A 143 23.39 -14.62 22.54
CA ASP A 143 24.00 -14.88 23.83
C ASP A 143 24.24 -16.38 24.12
N GLY A 144 23.72 -17.28 23.28
CA GLY A 144 23.92 -18.72 23.34
C GLY A 144 23.06 -19.41 24.42
N ASP A 145 21.96 -18.79 24.84
CA ASP A 145 21.05 -19.37 25.86
C ASP A 145 20.04 -20.37 25.27
N GLY A 146 20.02 -20.52 23.95
CA GLY A 146 19.12 -21.41 23.20
C GLY A 146 17.79 -20.79 22.86
N LYS A 147 17.64 -19.48 23.01
CA LYS A 147 16.47 -18.72 22.60
C LYS A 147 16.84 -17.75 21.50
N THR A 148 15.88 -17.43 20.67
CA THR A 148 16.05 -16.44 19.61
C THR A 148 15.97 -15.03 20.19
N ASP A 149 17.03 -14.25 20.04
CA ASP A 149 17.09 -12.82 20.40
C ASP A 149 16.67 -11.91 19.25
N ILE A 150 17.07 -12.28 18.03
CA ILE A 150 16.75 -11.55 16.80
C ILE A 150 16.03 -12.49 15.86
N TYR A 151 14.82 -12.16 15.48
CA TYR A 151 14.07 -12.84 14.46
C TYR A 151 14.38 -12.24 13.09
N GLY A 152 14.47 -13.08 12.06
CA GLY A 152 14.82 -12.61 10.72
C GLY A 152 13.77 -11.70 10.10
N PHE A 153 12.49 -11.85 10.46
CA PHE A 153 11.42 -11.10 9.82
C PHE A 153 10.30 -10.69 10.78
N GLY A 154 9.89 -9.43 10.69
CA GLY A 154 8.73 -8.88 11.36
C GLY A 154 7.45 -9.15 10.54
N MET A 155 6.90 -10.35 10.72
CA MET A 155 5.68 -10.78 10.03
C MET A 155 4.46 -10.10 10.61
N ARG A 156 3.60 -9.58 9.74
CA ARG A 156 2.31 -8.98 10.09
C ARG A 156 1.19 -9.99 9.86
N GLY A 157 0.79 -10.73 10.89
CA GLY A 157 -0.34 -11.67 10.83
C GLY A 157 -1.64 -11.10 11.42
N GLY A 158 -1.58 -9.91 12.01
CA GLY A 158 -2.71 -9.13 12.52
C GLY A 158 -3.31 -8.18 11.47
N ALA A 159 -3.91 -7.10 11.93
CA ALA A 159 -4.55 -6.10 11.07
C ALA A 159 -3.60 -5.50 10.03
N GLY A 160 -4.05 -5.42 8.78
CA GLY A 160 -3.25 -4.93 7.65
C GLY A 160 -2.22 -5.94 7.11
N GLY A 161 -2.22 -7.18 7.62
CA GLY A 161 -1.26 -8.21 7.19
C GLY A 161 -1.49 -8.72 5.77
N GLN A 162 -2.69 -8.57 5.24
CA GLN A 162 -3.02 -8.95 3.87
C GLN A 162 -2.21 -8.14 2.82
N GLU A 163 -1.70 -6.96 3.19
CA GLU A 163 -0.87 -6.14 2.30
C GLU A 163 0.50 -6.80 2.06
N PRO A 164 1.38 -6.98 3.06
CA PRO A 164 2.68 -7.61 2.84
C PRO A 164 2.61 -9.12 2.54
N TRP A 165 1.48 -9.78 2.82
CA TRP A 165 1.28 -11.18 2.50
C TRP A 165 1.26 -11.45 1.00
N GLY A 166 0.80 -10.51 0.18
CA GLY A 166 0.84 -10.60 -1.27
C GLY A 166 2.24 -10.87 -1.82
N ASP A 167 3.29 -10.35 -1.19
CA ASP A 167 4.67 -10.56 -1.60
C ASP A 167 5.03 -12.06 -1.66
N PHE A 168 4.54 -12.85 -0.71
CA PHE A 168 4.74 -14.30 -0.67
C PHE A 168 3.93 -15.03 -1.75
N ILE A 169 2.69 -14.62 -1.96
CA ILE A 169 1.80 -15.22 -2.95
C ILE A 169 2.36 -15.03 -4.36
N TYR A 170 2.65 -13.78 -4.73
CA TYR A 170 3.19 -13.45 -6.05
C TYR A 170 4.63 -13.93 -6.23
N GLY A 171 5.44 -13.96 -5.19
CA GLY A 171 6.80 -14.51 -5.21
C GLY A 171 6.83 -15.97 -5.67
N GLN A 172 5.81 -16.76 -5.36
CA GLN A 172 5.63 -18.13 -5.85
C GLN A 172 4.89 -18.22 -7.19
N GLY A 173 4.44 -17.08 -7.76
CA GLY A 173 3.71 -17.01 -9.03
C GLY A 173 2.21 -17.21 -8.91
N GLY A 174 1.67 -17.10 -7.69
CA GLY A 174 0.23 -17.00 -7.43
C GLY A 174 -0.30 -15.59 -7.64
N SER A 175 -1.57 -15.37 -7.33
CA SER A 175 -2.21 -14.05 -7.40
C SER A 175 -3.44 -13.98 -6.49
N PHE A 176 -3.91 -12.78 -6.21
CA PHE A 176 -5.19 -12.57 -5.52
C PHE A 176 -6.41 -12.97 -6.37
N ASP A 177 -6.26 -13.09 -7.69
CA ASP A 177 -7.35 -13.51 -8.59
C ASP A 177 -7.61 -15.02 -8.53
N ASP A 178 -6.62 -15.81 -8.08
CA ASP A 178 -6.73 -17.26 -7.89
C ASP A 178 -5.99 -17.68 -6.60
N LEU A 179 -6.65 -17.46 -5.47
CA LEU A 179 -6.11 -17.80 -4.16
C LEU A 179 -5.95 -19.31 -3.96
N THR A 180 -6.69 -20.13 -4.73
CA THR A 180 -6.66 -21.60 -4.59
C THR A 180 -5.68 -22.30 -5.54
N SER A 181 -4.99 -21.55 -6.40
CA SER A 181 -3.94 -22.11 -7.26
C SER A 181 -2.82 -22.76 -6.41
N LYS A 182 -2.09 -23.70 -7.02
CA LYS A 182 -0.95 -24.36 -6.35
C LYS A 182 0.14 -23.38 -5.95
N GLU A 183 0.34 -22.37 -6.78
CA GLU A 183 1.30 -21.30 -6.59
C GLU A 183 0.91 -20.42 -5.40
N SER A 184 -0.36 -20.01 -5.31
CA SER A 184 -0.88 -19.24 -4.19
C SER A 184 -0.83 -20.01 -2.87
N VAL A 185 -1.23 -21.29 -2.89
CA VAL A 185 -1.11 -22.19 -1.72
C VAL A 185 0.35 -22.35 -1.29
N LYS A 186 1.30 -22.42 -2.26
CA LYS A 186 2.74 -22.51 -1.94
C LYS A 186 3.25 -21.23 -1.27
N GLY A 187 2.84 -20.05 -1.74
CA GLY A 187 3.17 -18.77 -1.09
C GLY A 187 2.64 -18.70 0.35
N MET A 188 1.41 -19.19 0.58
CA MET A 188 0.85 -19.31 1.92
C MET A 188 1.64 -20.30 2.77
N GLN A 189 2.10 -21.42 2.21
CA GLN A 189 2.91 -22.40 2.94
C GLN A 189 4.25 -21.80 3.38
N ASP A 190 4.92 -21.01 2.50
CA ASP A 190 6.15 -20.32 2.87
C ASP A 190 5.95 -19.36 4.05
N PHE A 191 4.82 -18.63 4.05
CA PHE A 191 4.45 -17.74 5.15
C PHE A 191 4.25 -18.52 6.47
N ILE A 192 3.55 -19.66 6.43
CA ILE A 192 3.37 -20.57 7.57
C ILE A 192 4.72 -21.14 8.03
N ASP A 193 5.56 -21.59 7.11
CA ASP A 193 6.85 -22.22 7.41
C ASP A 193 7.80 -21.25 8.14
N LEU A 194 7.76 -19.95 7.82
CA LEU A 194 8.52 -18.93 8.54
C LEU A 194 8.08 -18.82 10.01
N TYR A 195 6.79 -18.86 10.28
CA TYR A 195 6.27 -18.80 11.65
C TYR A 195 6.58 -20.10 12.42
N GLN A 196 6.23 -21.24 11.85
CA GLN A 196 6.43 -22.55 12.49
C GLN A 196 7.90 -22.92 12.65
N GLY A 197 8.76 -22.43 11.75
CA GLY A 197 10.21 -22.56 11.83
C GLY A 197 10.88 -21.67 12.89
N GLY A 198 10.13 -20.75 13.51
CA GLY A 198 10.66 -19.86 14.53
C GLY A 198 11.50 -18.70 13.99
N TYR A 199 11.30 -18.32 12.73
CA TYR A 199 12.03 -17.22 12.07
C TYR A 199 11.37 -15.86 12.27
N VAL A 200 10.18 -15.84 12.87
CA VAL A 200 9.40 -14.65 13.19
C VAL A 200 8.92 -14.69 14.64
N PRO A 201 8.65 -13.54 15.29
CA PRO A 201 8.17 -13.53 16.66
C PRO A 201 6.86 -14.30 16.84
N LYS A 202 6.65 -14.90 18.01
CA LYS A 202 5.38 -15.59 18.33
C LYS A 202 4.17 -14.66 18.30
N SER A 203 4.38 -13.38 18.57
CA SER A 203 3.35 -12.33 18.47
C SER A 203 2.88 -12.07 17.04
N ALA A 204 3.60 -12.55 16.03
CA ALA A 204 3.27 -12.33 14.62
C ALA A 204 1.83 -12.70 14.25
N THR A 205 1.19 -13.64 14.96
CA THR A 205 -0.25 -13.98 14.77
C THR A 205 -1.21 -12.81 15.03
N SER A 206 -0.76 -11.80 15.76
CA SER A 206 -1.55 -10.62 16.15
C SER A 206 -0.87 -9.29 15.85
N ASP A 207 0.42 -9.32 15.48
CA ASP A 207 1.17 -8.10 15.17
C ASP A 207 0.55 -7.41 13.94
N GLY A 208 0.15 -6.16 14.12
CA GLY A 208 -0.30 -5.27 13.08
C GLY A 208 0.80 -4.32 12.63
N PHE A 209 0.39 -3.23 12.03
CA PHE A 209 1.27 -2.21 11.45
C PHE A 209 2.22 -1.57 12.49
N GLN A 210 1.70 -1.19 13.66
CA GLN A 210 2.49 -0.52 14.70
C GLN A 210 3.39 -1.49 15.48
N GLU A 211 2.92 -2.71 15.71
CA GLU A 211 3.66 -3.74 16.44
C GLU A 211 4.88 -4.18 15.63
N THR A 212 4.75 -4.40 14.32
CA THR A 212 5.91 -4.76 13.47
C THR A 212 6.93 -3.64 13.39
N LEU A 213 6.50 -2.37 13.34
CA LEU A 213 7.39 -1.21 13.41
C LEU A 213 8.14 -1.16 14.75
N ALA A 214 7.43 -1.33 15.87
CA ALA A 214 8.03 -1.32 17.22
C ALA A 214 9.02 -2.50 17.41
N ASN A 215 8.69 -3.69 16.90
CA ASN A 215 9.58 -4.86 16.93
C ASN A 215 10.89 -4.59 16.19
N PHE A 216 10.82 -3.94 15.02
CA PHE A 216 12.02 -3.57 14.27
C PHE A 216 12.83 -2.48 14.97
N GLN A 217 12.17 -1.43 15.48
CA GLN A 217 12.85 -0.35 16.23
C GLN A 217 13.54 -0.85 17.50
N SER A 218 12.97 -1.83 18.19
CA SER A 218 13.57 -2.42 19.37
C SER A 218 14.73 -3.38 19.11
N GLY A 219 14.95 -3.74 17.83
CA GLY A 219 15.96 -4.73 17.42
C GLY A 219 15.50 -6.18 17.51
N LEU A 220 14.22 -6.43 17.81
CA LEU A 220 13.67 -7.79 17.88
C LEU A 220 13.62 -8.46 16.49
N THR A 221 13.50 -7.68 15.41
CA THR A 221 13.46 -8.21 14.04
C THR A 221 14.51 -7.56 13.15
N ALA A 222 15.10 -8.35 12.24
CA ALA A 222 16.14 -7.93 11.31
C ALA A 222 15.59 -7.23 10.07
N MET A 223 14.42 -7.65 9.61
CA MET A 223 13.72 -7.13 8.44
C MET A 223 12.23 -6.99 8.74
N PHE A 224 11.55 -6.08 8.05
CA PHE A 224 10.08 -6.00 8.04
C PHE A 224 9.59 -5.20 6.83
N VAL A 225 8.32 -5.38 6.47
CA VAL A 225 7.68 -4.64 5.36
C VAL A 225 6.96 -3.41 5.88
N HIS A 226 7.30 -2.25 5.31
CA HIS A 226 6.64 -0.99 5.63
C HIS A 226 6.79 0.03 4.49
N HIS A 227 6.16 1.22 4.62
CA HIS A 227 6.23 2.29 3.63
C HIS A 227 7.21 3.41 4.01
N VAL A 228 7.50 4.29 3.06
CA VAL A 228 8.46 5.40 3.21
C VAL A 228 8.15 6.37 4.35
N GLY A 229 6.88 6.56 4.71
CA GLY A 229 6.50 7.44 5.82
C GLY A 229 7.10 7.07 7.20
N SER A 230 7.62 5.86 7.35
CA SER A 230 8.31 5.43 8.58
C SER A 230 9.80 5.73 8.58
N SER A 231 10.39 6.07 7.45
CA SER A 231 11.85 6.23 7.29
C SER A 231 12.45 7.24 8.27
N LYS A 232 11.81 8.39 8.43
CA LYS A 232 12.28 9.44 9.35
C LYS A 232 12.37 8.95 10.79
N GLY A 233 11.30 8.33 11.30
CA GLY A 233 11.29 7.80 12.67
C GLY A 233 12.27 6.64 12.86
N LEU A 234 12.49 5.84 11.81
CA LEU A 234 13.49 4.76 11.83
C LEU A 234 14.92 5.32 11.85
N ILE A 235 15.22 6.35 11.06
CA ILE A 235 16.54 7.02 11.08
C ILE A 235 16.79 7.67 12.45
N GLU A 236 15.79 8.33 13.03
CA GLU A 236 15.90 8.92 14.37
C GLU A 236 16.18 7.87 15.45
N ALA A 237 15.57 6.68 15.34
CA ALA A 237 15.74 5.61 16.32
C ALA A 237 17.03 4.79 16.14
N LEU A 238 17.44 4.51 14.90
CA LEU A 238 18.47 3.53 14.56
C LEU A 238 19.72 4.12 13.89
N GLY A 239 19.67 5.40 13.49
CA GLY A 239 20.77 6.07 12.80
C GLY A 239 21.09 5.38 11.46
N ASP A 240 22.36 5.01 11.29
CA ASP A 240 22.84 4.34 10.07
C ASP A 240 22.52 2.83 10.04
N ASP A 241 21.93 2.28 11.11
CA ASP A 241 21.56 0.88 11.17
C ASP A 241 20.13 0.62 10.66
N VAL A 242 19.75 1.35 9.65
CA VAL A 242 18.53 1.14 8.87
C VAL A 242 18.79 1.43 7.40
N ASP A 243 18.41 0.46 6.56
CA ASP A 243 18.38 0.60 5.12
C ASP A 243 17.19 -0.14 4.54
N ALA A 244 17.03 -0.14 3.22
CA ALA A 244 15.86 -0.73 2.58
C ALA A 244 16.20 -1.31 1.20
N PHE A 245 15.39 -2.27 0.78
CA PHE A 245 15.38 -2.81 -0.58
C PHE A 245 13.96 -3.16 -1.00
N MET A 246 13.72 -3.14 -2.31
CA MET A 246 12.42 -3.51 -2.87
C MET A 246 12.21 -5.02 -2.78
N VAL A 247 10.95 -5.45 -2.64
CA VAL A 247 10.56 -6.86 -2.60
C VAL A 247 11.20 -7.62 -3.76
N PRO A 248 12.00 -8.67 -3.50
CA PRO A 248 12.73 -9.38 -4.54
C PRO A 248 11.81 -10.16 -5.47
N LYS A 249 12.24 -10.27 -6.73
CA LYS A 249 11.49 -11.00 -7.75
C LYS A 249 11.60 -12.51 -7.55
N GLY A 250 10.44 -13.18 -7.56
CA GLY A 250 10.34 -14.63 -7.65
C GLY A 250 9.85 -15.06 -9.04
N LYS A 251 8.89 -15.98 -9.08
CA LYS A 251 8.18 -16.31 -10.32
C LYS A 251 7.29 -15.15 -10.78
N GLY A 252 6.75 -14.38 -9.84
CA GLY A 252 6.15 -13.07 -10.02
C GLY A 252 6.81 -12.04 -9.11
N GLN A 253 6.36 -10.80 -9.19
CA GLN A 253 6.75 -9.71 -8.30
C GLN A 253 5.53 -8.83 -8.07
N TRP A 254 5.28 -8.50 -6.84
CA TRP A 254 4.18 -7.63 -6.44
C TRP A 254 4.53 -7.01 -5.10
N THR A 255 4.04 -5.83 -4.85
CA THR A 255 4.02 -5.25 -3.53
C THR A 255 2.75 -4.43 -3.33
N SER A 256 2.34 -4.23 -2.09
CA SER A 256 1.16 -3.44 -1.81
C SER A 256 1.41 -1.96 -2.06
N MET A 257 0.45 -1.34 -2.72
CA MET A 257 0.34 0.08 -2.90
C MET A 257 -0.75 0.61 -1.97
N GLY A 258 -0.37 1.43 -1.00
CA GLY A 258 -1.31 2.28 -0.29
C GLY A 258 -1.70 3.44 -1.20
N ASP A 259 -2.94 3.86 -1.09
CA ASP A 259 -3.56 4.76 -2.04
C ASP A 259 -4.18 5.98 -1.34
N THR A 260 -4.14 7.10 -2.01
CA THR A 260 -5.04 8.24 -1.78
C THR A 260 -5.35 8.86 -3.12
N GLU A 261 -6.63 8.88 -3.44
CA GLU A 261 -7.17 9.37 -4.68
C GLU A 261 -8.01 10.61 -4.43
N THR A 262 -8.34 11.28 -5.52
CA THR A 262 -9.43 12.24 -5.55
C THR A 262 -10.58 11.71 -6.38
N VAL A 263 -11.80 12.02 -5.96
CA VAL A 263 -13.04 11.68 -6.65
C VAL A 263 -13.84 12.94 -6.95
N MET A 264 -14.57 12.95 -8.06
CA MET A 264 -15.54 13.97 -8.38
C MET A 264 -16.93 13.38 -8.18
N PHE A 265 -17.80 14.09 -7.45
CA PHE A 265 -19.18 13.63 -7.29
C PHE A 265 -20.00 13.92 -8.53
N GLU A 266 -20.92 13.02 -8.87
CA GLU A 266 -21.80 13.20 -10.04
C GLU A 266 -22.65 14.46 -9.94
N SER A 267 -22.99 14.89 -8.71
CA SER A 267 -23.73 16.14 -8.43
C SER A 267 -22.94 17.43 -8.68
N CYS A 268 -21.62 17.34 -8.96
CA CYS A 268 -20.80 18.53 -9.26
C CYS A 268 -21.35 19.24 -10.52
N GLU A 269 -21.68 20.53 -10.37
CA GLU A 269 -22.21 21.35 -11.46
C GLU A 269 -21.12 21.88 -12.39
N ASN A 270 -19.88 22.03 -11.88
CA ASN A 270 -18.75 22.61 -12.59
C ASN A 270 -17.63 21.60 -12.80
N LYS A 271 -17.94 20.46 -13.46
CA LYS A 271 -17.03 19.33 -13.61
C LYS A 271 -15.68 19.68 -14.25
N GLU A 272 -15.65 20.58 -15.22
CA GLU A 272 -14.41 21.06 -15.85
C GLU A 272 -13.52 21.79 -14.82
N ALA A 273 -14.09 22.67 -14.02
CA ALA A 273 -13.36 23.41 -12.98
C ALA A 273 -12.86 22.46 -11.87
N ALA A 274 -13.70 21.51 -11.46
CA ALA A 274 -13.33 20.47 -10.49
C ALA A 274 -12.18 19.63 -11.02
N PHE A 275 -12.18 19.29 -12.32
CA PHE A 275 -11.09 18.50 -12.92
C PHE A 275 -9.78 19.29 -13.01
N GLU A 276 -9.79 20.62 -13.23
CA GLU A 276 -8.57 21.45 -13.16
C GLU A 276 -7.91 21.37 -11.78
N TRP A 277 -8.70 21.40 -10.70
CA TRP A 277 -8.19 21.19 -9.35
C TRP A 277 -7.62 19.78 -9.16
N MET A 278 -8.31 18.75 -9.65
CA MET A 278 -7.84 17.36 -9.55
C MET A 278 -6.52 17.17 -10.32
N LYS A 279 -6.37 17.75 -11.51
CA LYS A 279 -5.09 17.73 -12.25
C LYS A 279 -3.96 18.39 -11.47
N TYR A 280 -4.23 19.53 -10.84
CA TYR A 280 -3.24 20.24 -10.04
C TYR A 280 -2.75 19.40 -8.85
N LEU A 281 -3.64 18.62 -8.23
CA LEU A 281 -3.25 17.67 -7.17
C LEU A 281 -2.50 16.45 -7.70
N ALA A 282 -2.87 15.95 -8.87
CA ALA A 282 -2.34 14.72 -9.45
C ALA A 282 -0.99 14.89 -10.14
N ALA A 283 -0.56 16.14 -10.43
CA ALA A 283 0.64 16.42 -11.20
C ALA A 283 1.33 17.72 -10.78
N ASN A 284 2.54 17.92 -11.29
CA ASN A 284 3.27 19.17 -11.21
C ASN A 284 3.45 19.71 -9.77
N GLU A 285 3.26 21.02 -9.60
CA GLU A 285 3.57 21.73 -8.34
C GLU A 285 2.65 21.31 -7.18
N GLY A 286 1.37 21.11 -7.44
CA GLY A 286 0.41 20.70 -6.39
C GLY A 286 0.75 19.35 -5.79
N GLN A 287 1.07 18.37 -6.64
CA GLN A 287 1.51 17.07 -6.20
C GLN A 287 2.85 17.13 -5.47
N LYS A 288 3.82 17.88 -6.03
CA LYS A 288 5.13 18.06 -5.41
C LYS A 288 4.99 18.62 -3.98
N MET A 289 4.26 19.71 -3.80
CA MET A 289 4.03 20.31 -2.47
C MET A 289 3.40 19.32 -1.49
N TRP A 290 2.45 18.52 -1.96
CA TRP A 290 1.80 17.53 -1.11
C TRP A 290 2.77 16.42 -0.69
N CYS A 291 3.46 15.83 -1.66
CA CYS A 291 4.36 14.69 -1.41
C CYS A 291 5.58 15.10 -0.57
N GLU A 292 6.16 16.29 -0.80
CA GLU A 292 7.23 16.83 0.06
C GLU A 292 6.75 17.07 1.50
N GLY A 293 5.55 17.63 1.66
CA GLY A 293 5.00 17.94 2.97
C GLY A 293 4.56 16.72 3.79
N THR A 294 4.23 15.63 3.13
CA THR A 294 3.67 14.42 3.77
C THR A 294 4.58 13.19 3.71
N GLY A 295 5.67 13.23 2.92
CA GLY A 295 6.54 12.08 2.69
C GLY A 295 5.90 10.98 1.84
N GLN A 296 4.92 11.34 1.01
CA GLN A 296 4.25 10.41 0.09
C GLN A 296 5.02 10.30 -1.22
N VAL A 297 4.74 9.24 -1.98
CA VAL A 297 5.33 9.03 -3.31
C VAL A 297 4.47 9.71 -4.37
N PRO A 298 5.05 10.60 -5.19
CA PRO A 298 4.33 11.18 -6.33
C PRO A 298 3.97 10.10 -7.35
N VAL A 299 2.78 10.20 -7.94
CA VAL A 299 2.38 9.33 -9.07
C VAL A 299 2.83 9.90 -10.42
N ASP A 300 3.06 11.20 -10.50
CA ASP A 300 3.62 11.88 -11.68
C ASP A 300 5.12 11.59 -11.81
N GLN A 301 5.51 10.95 -12.91
CA GLN A 301 6.91 10.59 -13.21
C GLN A 301 7.83 11.81 -13.41
N LYS A 302 7.29 12.99 -13.76
CA LYS A 302 8.08 14.22 -13.83
C LYS A 302 8.40 14.71 -12.42
N VAL A 303 7.42 14.71 -11.52
CA VAL A 303 7.62 15.07 -10.12
C VAL A 303 8.59 14.12 -9.43
N GLN A 304 8.50 12.82 -9.71
CA GLN A 304 9.46 11.82 -9.19
C GLN A 304 10.91 12.14 -9.52
N LYS A 305 11.18 12.84 -10.64
CA LYS A 305 12.56 13.22 -11.06
C LYS A 305 13.10 14.43 -10.31
N ASP A 306 12.34 15.11 -9.49
CA ASP A 306 12.81 16.22 -8.69
C ASP A 306 13.89 15.76 -7.70
N ASP A 307 14.89 16.63 -7.48
CA ASP A 307 16.04 16.34 -6.60
C ASP A 307 15.63 15.96 -5.18
N TYR A 308 14.51 16.49 -4.67
CA TYR A 308 14.00 16.14 -3.36
C TYR A 308 13.73 14.62 -3.25
N PHE A 309 12.99 14.06 -4.20
CA PHE A 309 12.64 12.63 -4.21
C PHE A 309 13.84 11.76 -4.62
N GLN A 310 14.67 12.25 -5.55
CA GLN A 310 15.82 11.52 -6.05
C GLN A 310 16.99 11.45 -5.07
N ASN A 311 17.08 12.33 -4.08
CA ASN A 311 18.15 12.31 -3.08
C ASN A 311 17.78 11.52 -1.81
N ASP A 312 16.52 11.19 -1.60
CA ASP A 312 16.07 10.33 -0.49
C ASP A 312 16.16 8.85 -0.90
N LYS A 313 17.03 8.08 -0.19
CA LYS A 313 17.25 6.67 -0.52
C LYS A 313 16.00 5.79 -0.33
N PHE A 314 15.17 6.10 0.66
CA PHE A 314 13.95 5.33 0.95
C PHE A 314 12.84 5.66 -0.05
N MET A 315 12.77 6.91 -0.47
CA MET A 315 11.87 7.33 -1.55
C MET A 315 12.24 6.62 -2.87
N LYS A 316 13.54 6.53 -3.18
CA LYS A 316 14.00 5.78 -4.37
C LYS A 316 13.54 4.33 -4.36
N VAL A 317 13.76 3.63 -3.24
CA VAL A 317 13.29 2.23 -3.10
C VAL A 317 11.78 2.15 -3.29
N SER A 318 11.02 3.07 -2.70
CA SER A 318 9.56 3.10 -2.88
C SER A 318 9.17 3.26 -4.35
N MET A 319 9.82 4.17 -5.08
CA MET A 319 9.54 4.40 -6.51
C MET A 319 9.89 3.21 -7.41
N GLU A 320 10.87 2.38 -7.05
CA GLU A 320 11.20 1.14 -7.80
C GLU A 320 10.03 0.16 -7.89
N GLY A 321 9.09 0.20 -6.94
CA GLY A 321 7.93 -0.67 -6.89
C GLY A 321 6.75 -0.23 -7.77
N ILE A 322 6.75 0.98 -8.31
CA ILE A 322 5.58 1.58 -8.98
C ILE A 322 5.05 0.70 -10.11
N ASP A 323 5.93 0.10 -10.91
CA ASP A 323 5.55 -0.64 -12.12
C ASP A 323 4.85 -1.98 -11.82
N PHE A 324 4.96 -2.51 -10.59
CA PHE A 324 4.37 -3.80 -10.20
C PHE A 324 3.60 -3.74 -8.88
N ALA A 325 3.48 -2.56 -8.30
CA ALA A 325 2.65 -2.36 -7.12
C ALA A 325 1.16 -2.50 -7.46
N GLY A 326 0.41 -2.98 -6.50
CA GLY A 326 -1.03 -3.16 -6.63
C GLY A 326 -1.75 -3.09 -5.29
N THR A 327 -3.05 -3.22 -5.33
CA THR A 327 -3.90 -3.31 -4.13
C THR A 327 -4.39 -4.74 -3.93
N VAL A 328 -4.83 -5.04 -2.72
CA VAL A 328 -5.69 -6.22 -2.52
C VAL A 328 -6.94 -6.07 -3.39
N PRO A 329 -7.60 -7.18 -3.77
CA PRO A 329 -8.78 -7.11 -4.63
C PRO A 329 -9.83 -6.14 -4.11
N VAL A 330 -10.44 -5.36 -4.98
CA VAL A 330 -11.48 -4.38 -4.64
C VAL A 330 -12.83 -4.93 -5.09
N LYS A 331 -13.62 -5.43 -4.14
CA LYS A 331 -14.95 -6.04 -4.32
C LYS A 331 -15.85 -5.58 -3.18
N ASP A 332 -17.15 -5.77 -3.30
CA ASP A 332 -18.09 -5.47 -2.22
C ASP A 332 -17.78 -6.26 -0.93
N THR A 333 -17.16 -7.43 -1.07
CA THR A 333 -16.75 -8.30 0.03
C THR A 333 -15.41 -7.93 0.67
N THR A 334 -14.61 -7.03 0.07
CA THR A 334 -13.22 -6.75 0.48
C THR A 334 -13.11 -6.28 1.92
N THR A 335 -14.00 -5.40 2.37
CA THR A 335 -13.99 -4.90 3.76
C THR A 335 -14.21 -6.02 4.77
N GLU A 336 -15.17 -6.92 4.51
CA GLU A 336 -15.42 -8.10 5.35
C GLU A 336 -14.25 -9.06 5.30
N TRP A 337 -13.69 -9.29 4.12
CA TRP A 337 -12.51 -10.14 3.91
C TRP A 337 -11.30 -9.64 4.71
N ILE A 338 -10.97 -8.35 4.63
CA ILE A 338 -9.89 -7.72 5.41
C ILE A 338 -10.11 -7.89 6.91
N SER A 339 -11.35 -7.72 7.38
CA SER A 339 -11.69 -7.85 8.79
C SER A 339 -11.54 -9.29 9.31
N ASN A 340 -11.81 -10.31 8.46
CA ASN A 340 -11.73 -11.72 8.80
C ASN A 340 -10.34 -12.32 8.60
N TRP A 341 -9.50 -11.69 7.77
CA TRP A 341 -8.18 -12.18 7.37
C TRP A 341 -7.29 -12.56 8.57
N PRO A 342 -7.13 -11.73 9.63
CA PRO A 342 -6.25 -12.06 10.75
C PRO A 342 -6.65 -13.34 11.48
N ALA A 343 -7.94 -13.59 11.64
CA ALA A 343 -8.43 -14.77 12.34
C ALA A 343 -8.13 -16.07 11.55
N ILE A 344 -8.32 -16.04 10.24
CA ILE A 344 -8.04 -17.18 9.36
C ILE A 344 -6.53 -17.45 9.31
N ILE A 345 -5.72 -16.40 9.18
CA ILE A 345 -4.26 -16.51 9.15
C ILE A 345 -3.70 -17.05 10.48
N SER A 346 -4.19 -16.56 11.62
CA SER A 346 -3.75 -17.05 12.93
C SER A 346 -3.94 -18.56 13.06
N GLN A 347 -5.06 -19.13 12.59
CA GLN A 347 -5.29 -20.57 12.59
C GLN A 347 -4.28 -21.32 11.71
N ALA A 348 -3.95 -20.76 10.56
CA ALA A 348 -2.94 -21.38 9.68
C ALA A 348 -1.55 -21.31 10.29
N LEU A 349 -1.12 -20.16 10.82
CA LEU A 349 0.18 -20.01 11.47
C LEU A 349 0.36 -20.96 12.65
N THR A 350 -0.69 -21.13 13.48
CA THR A 350 -0.66 -22.04 14.64
C THR A 350 -0.82 -23.52 14.27
N GLY A 351 -1.11 -23.84 13.01
CA GLY A 351 -1.26 -25.21 12.52
C GLY A 351 -2.64 -25.82 12.80
N GLU A 352 -3.63 -25.01 13.14
CA GLU A 352 -5.03 -25.46 13.30
C GLU A 352 -5.67 -25.81 11.97
N ILE A 353 -5.28 -25.13 10.89
CA ILE A 353 -5.67 -25.41 9.50
C ILE A 353 -4.43 -25.45 8.59
N THR A 354 -4.54 -26.18 7.49
CA THR A 354 -3.49 -26.24 6.46
C THR A 354 -3.47 -24.99 5.58
N ALA A 355 -2.37 -24.77 4.83
CA ALA A 355 -2.28 -23.71 3.83
C ALA A 355 -3.44 -23.79 2.81
N GLU A 356 -3.75 -25.01 2.34
CA GLU A 356 -4.84 -25.23 1.37
C GLU A 356 -6.22 -24.87 1.95
N GLU A 357 -6.50 -25.25 3.20
CA GLU A 357 -7.73 -24.89 3.90
C GLU A 357 -7.82 -23.39 4.16
N CYS A 358 -6.74 -22.76 4.56
CA CYS A 358 -6.64 -21.30 4.73
C CYS A 358 -6.99 -20.59 3.44
N MET A 359 -6.35 -20.95 2.32
CA MET A 359 -6.59 -20.32 1.02
C MET A 359 -8.01 -20.51 0.52
N LYS A 360 -8.62 -21.69 0.74
CA LYS A 360 -10.04 -21.91 0.45
C LYS A 360 -10.98 -21.03 1.28
N GLN A 361 -10.66 -20.83 2.57
CA GLN A 361 -11.48 -19.94 3.42
C GLN A 361 -11.36 -18.48 2.97
N LEU A 362 -10.15 -18.04 2.64
CA LEU A 362 -9.91 -16.68 2.14
C LEU A 362 -10.58 -16.44 0.79
N ASP A 363 -10.49 -17.41 -0.14
CA ASP A 363 -11.16 -17.34 -1.44
C ASP A 363 -12.69 -17.28 -1.28
N ALA A 364 -13.25 -18.16 -0.46
CA ALA A 364 -14.69 -18.18 -0.19
C ALA A 364 -15.18 -16.88 0.49
N ALA A 365 -14.36 -16.23 1.31
CA ALA A 365 -14.72 -14.96 1.93
C ALA A 365 -14.68 -13.79 0.94
N LEU A 366 -13.75 -13.83 -0.03
CA LEU A 366 -13.58 -12.79 -1.03
C LEU A 366 -14.59 -12.89 -2.19
N ASN A 367 -15.00 -14.11 -2.54
CA ASN A 367 -15.80 -14.42 -3.74
C ASN A 367 -17.23 -14.90 -3.40
N LYS A 368 -17.77 -14.48 -2.26
CA LYS A 368 -19.16 -14.78 -1.85
C LYS A 368 -20.21 -14.23 -2.81
#